data_555b60732300888add69800f3c6e2a82
#
_entry.id   555b60732300888add69800f3c6e2a82
#
_cell.length_a   1.000
_cell.length_b   1.000
_cell.length_c   1.000
_cell.angle_alpha   90.00
_cell.angle_beta   90.00
_cell.angle_gamma   90.00
#
_symmetry.space_group_name_H-M   'P 1'
#
loop_
_entity.id
_entity.type
_entity.pdbx_description
1 polymer ?
#
loop_
_entity_poly.entity_id
_entity_poly.type
_entity_poly.pdbx_seq_one_letter_code
_entity_poly.pdbx_strand_id
1 'polypeptide(L)'
;WDAAAYGADIVKDLMYAKKLIQDQGYNPEGATLLVSTTDYNSIVNWLISGKGSSIPGFSSEKIKSGIVMNLLGLNIKVSLNVTADYALVIVPKRAVTYSERQSITANTTKDPGIGRNIRVWASGIAYRTDPKAIVLITDTQTA
;
A
#
# COMPACT_ATOMS: atom_id res chain seq x y z
N TRP A 1 5.13 -5.94 14.16
CA TRP A 1 3.67 -5.71 14.28
C TRP A 1 2.92 -6.96 14.74
N ASP A 2 3.52 -8.11 14.63
CA ASP A 2 2.98 -9.40 15.09
C ASP A 2 3.21 -9.68 16.58
N ALA A 3 4.15 -9.01 17.23
CA ALA A 3 4.50 -9.25 18.62
C ALA A 3 3.60 -8.47 19.60
N ALA A 4 2.62 -9.15 20.17
CA ALA A 4 1.75 -8.59 21.23
C ALA A 4 2.52 -8.24 22.53
N ALA A 5 3.69 -8.85 22.78
CA ALA A 5 4.40 -8.79 24.07
C ALA A 5 5.42 -7.66 24.20
N TYR A 6 5.90 -7.07 23.11
CA TYR A 6 7.01 -6.10 23.16
C TYR A 6 6.65 -4.71 22.64
N GLY A 7 5.37 -4.33 22.70
CA GLY A 7 4.96 -2.96 22.41
C GLY A 7 5.10 -2.57 20.94
N ALA A 8 4.90 -3.52 20.03
CA ALA A 8 4.73 -3.21 18.63
C ALA A 8 3.62 -2.17 18.48
N ASP A 9 4.00 -0.92 18.34
CA ASP A 9 3.07 0.20 18.29
C ASP A 9 2.94 0.64 16.83
N ILE A 10 2.10 -0.07 16.08
CA ILE A 10 1.79 0.23 14.68
C ILE A 10 1.45 1.71 14.50
N VAL A 11 0.71 2.30 15.43
CA VAL A 11 0.34 3.72 15.41
C VAL A 11 1.57 4.60 15.51
N LYS A 12 2.49 4.29 16.42
CA LYS A 12 3.72 5.06 16.63
C LYS A 12 4.61 5.02 15.38
N ASP A 13 4.77 3.85 14.80
CA ASP A 13 5.58 3.66 13.59
C ASP A 13 5.00 4.44 12.39
N LEU A 14 3.68 4.36 12.21
CA LEU A 14 3.01 5.10 11.15
C LEU A 14 3.03 6.61 11.38
N MET A 15 2.89 7.07 12.62
CA MET A 15 3.03 8.49 12.96
C MET A 15 4.45 8.98 12.74
N TYR A 16 5.45 8.17 13.06
CA TYR A 16 6.86 8.49 12.81
C TYR A 16 7.15 8.56 11.31
N ALA A 17 6.63 7.61 10.52
CA ALA A 17 6.76 7.66 9.06
C ALA A 17 6.09 8.92 8.47
N LYS A 18 4.92 9.30 8.96
CA LYS A 18 4.26 10.56 8.58
C LYS A 18 5.11 11.78 8.92
N LYS A 19 5.71 11.80 10.12
CA LYS A 19 6.61 12.88 10.53
C LYS A 19 7.81 13.00 9.58
N LEU A 20 8.46 11.89 9.24
CA LEU A 20 9.59 11.90 8.30
C LEU A 20 9.22 12.49 6.94
N ILE A 21 8.03 12.22 6.42
CA ILE A 21 7.52 12.80 5.18
C ILE A 21 7.29 14.32 5.35
N GLN A 22 6.71 14.73 6.47
CA GLN A 22 6.47 16.15 6.77
C GLN A 22 7.78 16.94 6.91
N ASP A 23 8.79 16.35 7.55
CA ASP A 23 10.13 16.94 7.70
C ASP A 23 10.81 17.19 6.33
N GLN A 24 10.41 16.43 5.30
CA GLN A 24 10.85 16.66 3.92
C GLN A 24 9.97 17.66 3.14
N GLY A 25 8.98 18.25 3.79
CA GLY A 25 8.09 19.27 3.19
C GLY A 25 6.91 18.70 2.40
N TYR A 26 6.61 17.40 2.52
CA TYR A 26 5.44 16.77 1.89
C TYR A 26 4.27 16.60 2.85
N ASN A 27 3.05 16.71 2.32
CA ASN A 27 1.86 16.38 3.09
C ASN A 27 1.61 14.86 3.04
N PRO A 28 1.63 14.15 4.18
CA PRO A 28 1.39 12.71 4.24
C PRO A 28 -0.09 12.32 4.20
N GLU A 29 -1.02 13.29 4.28
CA GLU A 29 -2.45 12.98 4.26
C GLU A 29 -2.87 12.39 2.90
N GLY A 30 -3.56 11.25 2.94
CA GLY A 30 -3.92 10.51 1.74
C GLY A 30 -2.77 9.72 1.10
N ALA A 31 -1.60 9.67 1.75
CA ALA A 31 -0.52 8.81 1.31
C ALA A 31 -0.94 7.33 1.31
N THR A 32 -0.32 6.53 0.47
CA THR A 32 -0.58 5.10 0.37
C THR A 32 0.40 4.33 1.24
N LEU A 33 -0.13 3.51 2.15
CA LEU A 33 0.63 2.51 2.91
C LEU A 33 0.54 1.18 2.16
N LEU A 34 1.65 0.75 1.57
CA LEU A 34 1.78 -0.58 0.95
C LEU A 34 2.32 -1.56 1.97
N VAL A 35 1.62 -2.67 2.15
CA VAL A 35 1.96 -3.73 3.11
C VAL A 35 1.87 -5.11 2.46
N SER A 36 2.57 -6.08 3.04
CA SER A 36 2.39 -7.48 2.72
C SER A 36 1.05 -8.01 3.27
N THR A 37 0.63 -9.18 2.80
CA THR A 37 -0.58 -9.85 3.32
C THR A 37 -0.44 -10.17 4.81
N THR A 38 0.75 -10.59 5.24
CA THR A 38 1.04 -10.93 6.63
C THR A 38 0.94 -9.70 7.53
N ASP A 39 1.59 -8.60 7.14
CA ASP A 39 1.53 -7.34 7.88
C ASP A 39 0.12 -6.77 7.95
N TYR A 40 -0.65 -6.91 6.86
CA TYR A 40 -2.04 -6.50 6.85
C TYR A 40 -2.88 -7.29 7.88
N ASN A 41 -2.70 -8.61 7.94
CA ASN A 41 -3.37 -9.44 8.94
C ASN A 41 -2.96 -9.04 10.38
N SER A 42 -1.69 -8.73 10.60
CA SER A 42 -1.19 -8.23 11.89
C SER A 42 -1.84 -6.90 12.28
N ILE A 43 -1.98 -5.97 11.33
CA ILE A 43 -2.71 -4.70 11.53
C ILE A 43 -4.18 -4.96 11.90
N VAL A 44 -4.86 -5.84 11.17
CA VAL A 44 -6.27 -6.16 11.43
C VAL A 44 -6.44 -6.82 12.79
N ASN A 45 -5.60 -7.80 13.13
CA ASN A 45 -5.62 -8.46 14.43
C ASN A 45 -5.37 -7.47 15.58
N TRP A 46 -4.39 -6.59 15.43
CA TRP A 46 -4.08 -5.55 16.42
C TRP A 46 -5.27 -4.58 16.62
N LEU A 47 -5.93 -4.17 15.53
CA LEU A 47 -7.11 -3.30 15.60
C LEU A 47 -8.31 -3.98 16.25
N ILE A 48 -8.50 -5.28 16.05
CA ILE A 48 -9.66 -6.03 16.58
C ILE A 48 -9.40 -6.47 18.02
N SER A 49 -8.26 -7.10 18.31
CA SER A 49 -7.98 -7.76 19.58
C SER A 49 -7.25 -6.87 20.59
N GLY A 50 -6.52 -5.88 20.11
CA GLY A 50 -5.72 -5.00 20.94
C GLY A 50 -6.41 -3.69 21.31
N LYS A 51 -5.77 -2.60 20.93
CA LYS A 51 -6.23 -1.23 21.29
C LYS A 51 -7.43 -0.74 20.47
N GLY A 52 -7.72 -1.36 19.34
CA GLY A 52 -8.88 -1.01 18.51
C GLY A 52 -10.22 -1.24 19.20
N SER A 53 -10.29 -2.17 20.15
CA SER A 53 -11.48 -2.41 20.97
C SER A 53 -11.83 -1.26 21.92
N SER A 54 -10.88 -0.35 22.14
CA SER A 54 -11.07 0.83 23.02
C SER A 54 -11.79 1.99 22.32
N ILE A 55 -12.01 1.91 21.01
CA ILE A 55 -12.70 2.95 20.24
C ILE A 55 -14.09 2.44 19.86
N PRO A 56 -15.16 2.87 20.57
CA PRO A 56 -16.54 2.48 20.28
C PRO A 56 -16.91 2.88 18.82
N GLY A 57 -17.52 1.96 18.08
CA GLY A 57 -17.93 2.19 16.69
C GLY A 57 -16.89 1.80 15.65
N PHE A 58 -15.60 2.03 15.89
CA PHE A 58 -14.56 1.65 14.94
C PHE A 58 -14.37 0.14 14.85
N SER A 59 -14.31 -0.54 15.99
CA SER A 59 -14.13 -1.99 16.06
C SER A 59 -15.35 -2.75 15.48
N SER A 60 -16.58 -2.26 15.71
CA SER A 60 -17.78 -2.96 15.26
C SER A 60 -17.94 -2.97 13.74
N GLU A 61 -17.62 -1.86 13.06
CA GLU A 61 -17.65 -1.80 11.59
C GLU A 61 -16.53 -2.62 10.96
N LYS A 62 -15.34 -2.61 11.56
CA LYS A 62 -14.17 -3.34 11.05
C LYS A 62 -14.29 -4.84 11.29
N ILE A 63 -14.85 -5.27 12.40
CA ILE A 63 -15.18 -6.67 12.65
C ILE A 63 -16.18 -7.20 11.62
N LYS A 64 -17.19 -6.42 11.26
CA LYS A 64 -18.20 -6.82 10.26
C LYS A 64 -17.64 -6.89 8.84
N SER A 65 -16.80 -5.95 8.44
CA SER A 65 -16.28 -5.87 7.07
C SER A 65 -14.96 -6.64 6.88
N GLY A 66 -14.18 -6.82 7.93
CA GLY A 66 -12.83 -7.42 7.84
C GLY A 66 -11.83 -6.60 7.00
N ILE A 67 -12.21 -5.40 6.56
CA ILE A 67 -11.42 -4.59 5.64
C ILE A 67 -11.04 -3.27 6.33
N VAL A 68 -9.74 -3.01 6.41
CA VAL A 68 -9.19 -1.73 6.85
C VAL A 68 -8.61 -1.03 5.64
N MET A 69 -9.31 -0.04 5.10
CA MET A 69 -8.88 0.69 3.92
C MET A 69 -8.11 1.97 4.26
N ASN A 70 -8.32 2.52 5.46
CA ASN A 70 -7.69 3.75 5.91
C ASN A 70 -7.31 3.64 7.38
N LEU A 71 -6.08 4.03 7.69
CA LEU A 71 -5.57 4.11 9.06
C LEU A 71 -4.73 5.37 9.21
N LEU A 72 -5.08 6.22 10.19
CA LEU A 72 -4.38 7.49 10.47
C LEU A 72 -4.27 8.42 9.24
N GLY A 73 -5.26 8.42 8.34
CA GLY A 73 -5.23 9.20 7.11
C GLY A 73 -4.38 8.60 5.99
N LEU A 74 -3.82 7.38 6.18
CA LEU A 74 -3.10 6.63 5.18
C LEU A 74 -4.02 5.61 4.52
N ASN A 75 -3.98 5.50 3.20
CA ASN A 75 -4.73 4.49 2.45
C ASN A 75 -3.94 3.18 2.42
N ILE A 76 -4.47 2.14 3.05
CA ILE A 76 -3.82 0.84 3.09
C ILE A 76 -4.08 0.09 1.78
N LYS A 77 -3.00 -0.41 1.18
CA LYS A 77 -3.05 -1.30 0.01
C LYS A 77 -2.16 -2.52 0.25
N VAL A 78 -2.74 -3.69 0.08
CA VAL A 78 -2.01 -4.95 0.14
C VAL A 78 -1.39 -5.26 -1.21
N SER A 79 -0.13 -5.67 -1.22
CA SER A 79 0.57 -6.08 -2.43
C SER A 79 1.33 -7.38 -2.19
N LEU A 80 1.19 -8.34 -3.09
CA LEU A 80 1.93 -9.60 -3.06
C LEU A 80 3.43 -9.42 -3.39
N ASN A 81 3.80 -8.26 -3.94
CA ASN A 81 5.19 -7.95 -4.29
C ASN A 81 5.97 -7.28 -3.14
N VAL A 82 5.28 -6.95 -2.04
CA VAL A 82 5.93 -6.45 -0.83
C VAL A 82 6.32 -7.66 0.00
N THR A 83 7.61 -7.78 0.29
CA THR A 83 8.13 -8.82 1.16
C THR A 83 7.60 -8.59 2.58
N ALA A 84 7.22 -9.66 3.28
CA ALA A 84 6.94 -9.59 4.71
C ALA A 84 8.13 -8.94 5.43
N ASP A 85 7.87 -8.26 6.55
CA ASP A 85 8.84 -7.50 7.30
C ASP A 85 9.13 -6.08 6.77
N TYR A 86 8.48 -5.70 5.66
CA TYR A 86 8.61 -4.35 5.09
C TYR A 86 7.24 -3.72 4.84
N ALA A 87 7.14 -2.43 5.15
CA ALA A 87 6.01 -1.61 4.75
C ALA A 87 6.50 -0.30 4.12
N LEU A 88 5.77 0.21 3.15
CA LEU A 88 6.13 1.40 2.39
C LEU A 88 5.03 2.46 2.51
N VAL A 89 5.40 3.65 2.96
CA VAL A 89 4.53 4.83 2.88
C VAL A 89 4.93 5.67 1.68
N ILE A 90 4.00 5.88 0.76
CA ILE A 90 4.25 6.53 -0.53
C ILE A 90 3.32 7.72 -0.69
N VAL A 91 3.88 8.90 -0.92
CA VAL A 91 3.10 10.10 -1.27
C VAL A 91 2.70 10.02 -2.74
N PRO A 92 1.39 9.98 -3.06
CA PRO A 92 0.92 9.86 -4.44
C PRO A 92 1.33 11.07 -5.27
N LYS A 93 1.52 10.86 -6.57
CA LYS A 93 1.89 11.88 -7.57
C LYS A 93 3.27 12.55 -7.37
N ARG A 94 4.06 12.13 -6.36
CA ARG A 94 5.40 12.66 -6.10
C ARG A 94 6.46 11.57 -6.11
N ALA A 95 6.17 10.45 -5.48
CA ALA A 95 7.14 9.38 -5.28
C ALA A 95 7.52 8.64 -6.56
N VAL A 96 6.53 8.36 -7.41
CA VAL A 96 6.67 7.53 -8.61
C VAL A 96 5.97 8.19 -9.79
N THR A 97 6.62 8.15 -10.94
CA THR A 97 6.05 8.56 -12.22
C THR A 97 6.01 7.36 -13.16
N TYR A 98 4.89 7.20 -13.84
CA TYR A 98 4.76 6.26 -14.94
C TYR A 98 4.91 7.03 -16.26
N SER A 99 5.89 6.64 -17.06
CA SER A 99 6.09 7.18 -18.41
C SER A 99 5.64 6.15 -19.43
N GLU A 100 4.66 6.52 -20.21
CA GLU A 100 4.11 5.69 -21.28
C GLU A 100 4.84 6.01 -22.58
N ARG A 101 5.50 4.99 -23.15
CA ARG A 101 6.15 5.10 -24.46
C ARG A 101 5.16 4.89 -25.58
N GLN A 102 4.24 3.95 -25.38
CA GLN A 102 3.21 3.61 -26.35
C GLN A 102 1.90 3.32 -25.61
N SER A 103 0.90 4.08 -25.92
CA SER A 103 -0.46 3.87 -25.42
C SER A 103 -1.04 2.55 -25.90
N ILE A 104 -2.08 2.08 -25.24
CA ILE A 104 -2.77 0.85 -25.60
C ILE A 104 -3.16 0.92 -27.08
N THR A 105 -2.55 0.06 -27.88
CA THR A 105 -2.80 -0.07 -29.30
C THR A 105 -3.38 -1.45 -29.58
N ALA A 106 -4.47 -1.50 -30.34
CA ALA A 106 -5.08 -2.74 -30.79
C ALA A 106 -4.95 -2.87 -32.31
N ASN A 107 -4.54 -4.03 -32.78
CA ASN A 107 -4.54 -4.38 -34.19
C ASN A 107 -5.35 -5.65 -34.41
N THR A 108 -6.16 -5.64 -35.45
CA THR A 108 -7.00 -6.79 -35.83
C THR A 108 -6.60 -7.27 -37.23
N THR A 109 -6.13 -8.51 -37.31
CA THR A 109 -5.84 -9.17 -38.56
C THR A 109 -6.92 -10.21 -38.86
N LYS A 110 -7.51 -10.15 -40.06
CA LYS A 110 -8.46 -11.14 -40.53
C LYS A 110 -7.73 -12.17 -41.39
N ASP A 111 -7.78 -13.43 -40.98
CA ASP A 111 -7.31 -14.54 -41.76
C ASP A 111 -8.52 -15.22 -42.45
N PRO A 112 -8.63 -15.19 -43.79
CA PRO A 112 -9.76 -15.79 -44.49
C PRO A 112 -9.89 -17.29 -44.16
N GLY A 113 -11.05 -17.69 -43.64
CA GLY A 113 -11.34 -19.10 -43.30
C GLY A 113 -10.88 -19.55 -41.90
N ILE A 114 -10.10 -18.74 -41.16
CA ILE A 114 -9.57 -19.12 -39.86
C ILE A 114 -10.14 -18.24 -38.70
N GLY A 115 -10.42 -16.96 -38.98
CA GLY A 115 -10.98 -16.08 -37.98
C GLY A 115 -10.31 -14.70 -37.88
N ARG A 116 -10.38 -14.09 -36.70
CA ARG A 116 -9.76 -12.79 -36.43
C ARG A 116 -8.75 -12.92 -35.30
N ASN A 117 -7.54 -12.43 -35.52
CA ASN A 117 -6.53 -12.25 -34.49
C ASN A 117 -6.54 -10.81 -34.01
N ILE A 118 -6.72 -10.62 -32.69
CA ILE A 118 -6.64 -9.31 -32.02
C ILE A 118 -5.38 -9.29 -31.19
N ARG A 119 -4.49 -8.35 -31.49
CA ARG A 119 -3.31 -8.08 -30.66
C ARG A 119 -3.49 -6.76 -29.97
N VAL A 120 -3.26 -6.76 -28.64
CA VAL A 120 -3.28 -5.54 -27.81
C VAL A 120 -1.93 -5.45 -27.12
N TRP A 121 -1.29 -4.29 -27.20
CA TRP A 121 -0.03 -4.04 -26.52
C TRP A 121 0.04 -2.60 -26.00
N ALA A 122 0.80 -2.42 -24.94
CA ALA A 122 1.18 -1.13 -24.38
C ALA A 122 2.62 -1.24 -23.88
N SER A 123 3.34 -0.15 -23.87
CA SER A 123 4.73 -0.10 -23.38
C SER A 123 4.93 1.14 -22.53
N GLY A 124 5.43 0.95 -21.32
CA GLY A 124 5.72 2.03 -20.41
C GLY A 124 6.67 1.57 -19.30
N ILE A 125 7.17 2.51 -18.53
CA ILE A 125 8.06 2.27 -17.40
C ILE A 125 7.65 3.12 -16.21
N ALA A 126 7.63 2.51 -15.03
CA ALA A 126 7.51 3.22 -13.77
C ALA A 126 8.90 3.47 -13.19
N TYR A 127 9.17 4.69 -12.77
CA TYR A 127 10.43 5.05 -12.13
C TYR A 127 10.19 5.94 -10.91
N ARG A 128 11.11 5.83 -9.95
CA ARG A 128 11.09 6.65 -8.75
C ARG A 128 11.49 8.08 -9.11
N THR A 129 10.59 9.02 -8.84
CA THR A 129 10.80 10.45 -9.14
C THR A 129 11.48 11.14 -7.97
N ASP A 130 10.93 11.00 -6.76
CA ASP A 130 11.47 11.63 -5.57
C ASP A 130 11.59 10.63 -4.41
N PRO A 131 12.81 10.30 -3.98
CA PRO A 131 13.03 9.39 -2.84
C PRO A 131 12.54 9.96 -1.51
N LYS A 132 12.45 11.28 -1.35
CA LYS A 132 11.98 11.94 -0.13
C LYS A 132 10.47 11.78 0.12
N ALA A 133 9.74 11.42 -0.92
CA ALA A 133 8.30 11.16 -0.86
C ALA A 133 7.97 9.69 -0.54
N ILE A 134 8.98 8.89 -0.15
CA ILE A 134 8.84 7.47 0.19
C ILE A 134 9.52 7.23 1.53
N VAL A 135 8.84 6.53 2.43
CA VAL A 135 9.40 6.03 3.69
C VAL A 135 9.27 4.52 3.73
N LEU A 136 10.38 3.85 3.99
CA LEU A 136 10.43 2.41 4.23
C LEU A 136 10.37 2.17 5.74
N ILE A 137 9.46 1.33 6.17
CA ILE A 137 9.39 0.80 7.54
C ILE A 137 9.93 -0.63 7.47
N THR A 138 10.87 -0.97 8.33
CA THR A 138 11.49 -2.30 8.45
C THR A 138 11.11 -2.92 9.79
N ASP A 139 11.42 -4.20 9.96
CA ASP A 139 11.19 -4.94 11.20
C ASP A 139 9.69 -4.94 11.60
N THR A 140 8.81 -5.13 10.61
CA THR A 140 7.36 -5.23 10.85
C THR A 140 6.94 -6.60 11.36
N GLN A 141 7.81 -7.60 11.28
CA GLN A 141 7.60 -8.96 11.77
C GLN A 141 8.72 -9.34 12.75
N THR A 142 8.40 -10.18 13.72
CA THR A 142 9.42 -10.83 14.58
C THR A 142 10.09 -11.95 13.79
N ALA A 143 11.42 -12.00 13.83
CA ALA A 143 12.21 -13.07 13.23
C ALA A 143 12.03 -14.40 13.97
#